data_4f844f012dbb3e3e6bd389057da24666
#
_entry.id   4f844f012dbb3e3e6bd389057da24666
#
_cell.length_a   1.000
_cell.length_b   1.000
_cell.length_c   1.000
_cell.angle_alpha   90.00
_cell.angle_beta   90.00
_cell.angle_gamma   90.00
#
_symmetry.space_group_name_H-M   'P 1'
#
loop_
_entity.id
_entity.type
_entity.pdbx_description
1 polymer ?
#
loop_
_entity_poly.entity_id
_entity_poly.type
_entity_poly.pdbx_seq_one_letter_code
_entity_poly.pdbx_strand_id
1 'polypeptide(L)'
;MFALDGDTLYSAVDRKPKRSQTLRRIENARARPEVTILVDHYEDDWSRLWWIRVRGRARVLDDGAERERALALLAEKYPQYRAEPPDGPVLAVDIADVREWSADP
;
A
#
# COMPACT_ATOMS: atom_id res chain seq x y z
N MET A 1 -3.24 0.17 -4.91
CA MET A 1 -2.12 0.93 -5.51
C MET A 1 -1.15 1.35 -4.44
N PHE A 2 0.13 1.16 -4.69
CA PHE A 2 1.15 1.47 -3.71
C PHE A 2 2.44 1.95 -4.38
N ALA A 3 3.29 2.64 -3.63
CA ALA A 3 4.62 3.04 -4.04
C ALA A 3 5.63 2.72 -2.94
N LEU A 4 6.86 2.48 -3.33
CA LEU A 4 7.95 2.16 -2.40
C LEU A 4 8.96 3.30 -2.37
N ASP A 5 9.46 3.61 -1.18
CA ASP A 5 10.59 4.51 -0.97
C ASP A 5 11.51 3.87 0.08
N GLY A 6 12.62 3.30 -0.38
CA GLY A 6 13.47 2.51 0.49
C GLY A 6 12.71 1.35 1.13
N ASP A 7 12.66 1.33 2.46
CA ASP A 7 11.99 0.29 3.23
C ASP A 7 10.57 0.69 3.65
N THR A 8 9.98 1.70 3.02
CA THR A 8 8.63 2.16 3.35
C THR A 8 7.72 2.00 2.14
N LEU A 9 6.55 1.39 2.38
CA LEU A 9 5.49 1.26 1.39
C LEU A 9 4.40 2.26 1.69
N TYR A 10 3.96 3.00 0.66
CA TYR A 10 2.88 3.98 0.78
C TYR A 10 1.67 3.56 -0.02
N SER A 11 0.50 3.68 0.57
CA SER A 11 -0.77 3.41 -0.10
C SER A 11 -1.74 4.54 0.21
N ALA A 12 -2.29 5.15 -0.82
CA ALA A 12 -3.29 6.18 -0.65
C ALA A 12 -4.65 5.57 -0.39
N VAL A 13 -5.43 6.26 0.42
CA VAL A 13 -6.80 5.88 0.72
C VAL A 13 -7.70 6.49 -0.35
N ASP A 14 -8.44 5.62 -1.05
CA ASP A 14 -9.25 6.02 -2.19
C ASP A 14 -10.58 6.65 -1.76
N ARG A 15 -10.99 7.72 -2.45
CA ARG A 15 -12.23 8.48 -2.19
C ARG A 15 -13.53 7.76 -2.50
N LYS A 16 -13.47 6.61 -3.15
CA LYS A 16 -14.64 6.00 -3.78
C LYS A 16 -15.44 5.09 -2.86
N PRO A 17 -16.62 4.61 -3.31
CA PRO A 17 -17.74 4.16 -2.47
C PRO A 17 -17.48 3.00 -1.51
N LYS A 18 -16.26 2.59 -1.31
CA LYS A 18 -15.85 1.66 -0.24
C LYS A 18 -15.35 2.38 1.01
N ARG A 19 -15.90 3.56 1.25
CA ARG A 19 -15.52 4.46 2.34
C ARG A 19 -15.49 3.75 3.72
N SER A 20 -16.41 2.85 3.97
CA SER A 20 -16.45 2.13 5.24
C SER A 20 -15.28 1.15 5.40
N GLN A 21 -14.88 0.46 4.34
CA GLN A 21 -13.72 -0.44 4.38
C GLN A 21 -12.42 0.32 4.55
N THR A 22 -12.33 1.47 3.91
CA THR A 22 -11.17 2.35 3.99
C THR A 22 -10.98 2.91 5.39
N LEU A 23 -12.06 3.40 6.01
CA LEU A 23 -12.05 3.88 7.39
C LEU A 23 -11.68 2.77 8.36
N ARG A 24 -12.21 1.57 8.14
CA ARG A 24 -11.89 0.41 8.97
C ARG A 24 -10.42 0.03 8.89
N ARG A 25 -9.82 0.09 7.70
CA ARG A 25 -8.38 -0.19 7.52
C ARG A 25 -7.51 0.80 8.28
N ILE A 26 -7.89 2.08 8.24
CA ILE A 26 -7.17 3.12 8.98
C ILE A 26 -7.32 2.93 10.48
N GLU A 27 -8.52 2.67 10.95
CA GLU A 27 -8.77 2.40 12.37
C GLU A 27 -8.00 1.17 12.84
N ASN A 28 -7.98 0.11 12.05
CA ASN A 28 -7.21 -1.09 12.36
C ASN A 28 -5.71 -0.80 12.41
N ALA A 29 -5.20 0.02 11.50
CA ALA A 29 -3.79 0.39 11.48
C ALA A 29 -3.40 1.22 12.71
N ARG A 30 -4.30 2.09 13.18
CA ARG A 30 -4.07 2.88 14.39
C ARG A 30 -4.13 2.03 15.66
N ALA A 31 -5.07 1.08 15.71
CA ALA A 31 -5.26 0.18 16.85
C ALA A 31 -4.20 -0.91 16.91
N ARG A 32 -3.80 -1.44 15.75
CA ARG A 32 -2.80 -2.51 15.61
C ARG A 32 -1.84 -2.15 14.48
N PRO A 33 -0.73 -1.50 14.79
CA PRO A 33 0.19 -1.02 13.76
C PRO A 33 0.93 -2.13 13.01
N GLU A 34 0.99 -3.33 13.55
CA GLU A 34 1.59 -4.45 12.83
C GLU A 34 0.66 -4.96 11.75
N VAL A 35 1.15 -4.97 10.50
CA VAL A 35 0.35 -5.34 9.34
C VAL A 35 1.08 -6.34 8.48
N THR A 36 0.30 -7.13 7.74
CA THR A 36 0.79 -8.03 6.70
C THR A 36 0.08 -7.68 5.41
N ILE A 37 0.85 -7.44 4.35
CA ILE A 37 0.33 -7.15 3.02
C ILE A 37 0.69 -8.31 2.12
N LEU A 38 -0.32 -8.85 1.44
CA LEU A 38 -0.13 -9.91 0.47
C LEU A 38 -0.40 -9.36 -0.92
N VAL A 39 0.60 -9.48 -1.80
CA VAL A 39 0.46 -9.18 -3.21
C VAL A 39 0.63 -10.48 -3.97
N ASP A 40 -0.37 -10.84 -4.76
CA ASP A 40 -0.34 -12.09 -5.51
C ASP A 40 -0.65 -11.84 -6.98
N HIS A 41 -0.21 -12.78 -7.79
CA HIS A 41 -0.52 -12.81 -9.22
C HIS A 41 -1.22 -14.12 -9.53
N TYR A 42 -2.41 -14.01 -10.08
CA TYR A 42 -3.25 -15.15 -10.40
C TYR A 42 -3.46 -15.21 -11.91
N GLU A 43 -3.12 -16.34 -12.51
CA GLU A 43 -3.43 -16.57 -13.92
C GLU A 43 -3.66 -18.06 -14.19
N ASP A 44 -4.23 -18.39 -15.36
CA ASP A 44 -4.57 -19.76 -15.72
C ASP A 44 -3.35 -20.67 -15.84
N ASP A 45 -2.21 -20.10 -16.19
CA ASP A 45 -0.96 -20.84 -16.19
C ASP A 45 -0.35 -20.87 -14.79
N TRP A 46 -0.50 -21.98 -14.11
CA TRP A 46 -0.05 -22.18 -12.75
C TRP A 46 1.47 -22.05 -12.57
N SER A 47 2.25 -22.22 -13.63
CA SER A 47 3.70 -22.04 -13.57
C SER A 47 4.12 -20.59 -13.38
N ARG A 48 3.19 -19.65 -13.58
CA ARG A 48 3.43 -18.21 -13.44
C ARG A 48 2.83 -17.62 -12.16
N LEU A 49 2.33 -18.44 -11.27
CA LEU A 49 1.82 -17.96 -9.99
C LEU A 49 2.97 -17.48 -9.10
N TRP A 50 2.74 -16.37 -8.44
CA TRP A 50 3.68 -15.85 -7.45
C TRP A 50 2.94 -15.06 -6.39
N TRP A 51 3.57 -14.94 -5.23
CA TRP A 51 3.09 -14.05 -4.19
C TRP A 51 4.26 -13.41 -3.44
N ILE A 52 4.01 -12.23 -2.90
CA ILE A 52 4.92 -11.51 -2.04
C ILE A 52 4.17 -11.14 -0.78
N ARG A 53 4.75 -11.49 0.36
CA ARG A 53 4.19 -11.13 1.66
C ARG A 53 5.11 -10.13 2.33
N VAL A 54 4.55 -8.95 2.65
CA VAL A 54 5.27 -7.87 3.31
C VAL A 54 4.72 -7.74 4.72
N ARG A 55 5.60 -7.82 5.71
CA ARG A 55 5.25 -7.59 7.10
C ARG A 55 5.92 -6.32 7.56
N GLY A 56 5.20 -5.48 8.27
CA GLY A 56 5.73 -4.22 8.71
C GLY A 56 4.85 -3.53 9.73
N ARG A 57 5.20 -2.28 10.00
CA ARG A 57 4.47 -1.44 10.94
C ARG A 57 3.81 -0.28 10.20
N ALA A 58 2.50 -0.17 10.34
CA ALA A 58 1.70 0.83 9.67
C ALA A 58 1.69 2.14 10.45
N ARG A 59 1.76 3.24 9.71
CA ARG A 59 1.56 4.60 10.22
C ARG A 59 0.54 5.28 9.33
N VAL A 60 -0.32 6.11 9.91
CA VAL A 60 -1.32 6.87 9.16
C VAL A 60 -0.83 8.31 9.03
N LEU A 61 -0.68 8.76 7.79
CA LEU A 61 -0.20 10.11 7.50
C LEU A 61 -1.37 10.98 7.09
N ASP A 62 -1.83 11.82 8.01
CA ASP A 62 -2.93 12.75 7.74
C ASP A 62 -2.46 14.03 7.08
N ASP A 63 -1.23 14.45 7.34
CA ASP A 63 -0.62 15.65 6.79
C ASP A 63 0.91 15.56 6.86
N GLY A 64 1.58 16.63 6.49
CA GLY A 64 3.02 16.78 6.65
C GLY A 64 3.84 16.43 5.43
N ALA A 65 5.16 16.62 5.54
CA ALA A 65 6.10 16.46 4.43
C ALA A 65 6.17 15.02 3.90
N GLU A 66 6.07 14.04 4.80
CA GLU A 66 6.11 12.64 4.39
C GLU A 66 4.89 12.26 3.56
N ARG A 67 3.71 12.79 3.94
CA ARG A 67 2.49 12.58 3.16
C ARG A 67 2.62 13.19 1.77
N GLU A 68 3.14 14.40 1.67
CA GLU A 68 3.34 15.07 0.38
C GLU A 68 4.32 14.32 -0.51
N ARG A 69 5.38 13.79 0.07
CA ARG A 69 6.35 12.96 -0.64
C ARG A 69 5.71 11.66 -1.14
N ALA A 70 4.90 11.02 -0.30
CA ALA A 70 4.20 9.79 -0.68
C ALA A 70 3.22 10.05 -1.83
N LEU A 71 2.48 11.15 -1.79
CA LEU A 71 1.57 11.52 -2.87
C LEU A 71 2.31 11.79 -4.18
N ALA A 72 3.48 12.41 -4.10
CA ALA A 72 4.32 12.65 -5.29
C ALA A 72 4.79 11.33 -5.92
N LEU A 73 5.22 10.38 -5.10
CA LEU A 73 5.65 9.07 -5.56
C LEU A 73 4.49 8.28 -6.20
N LEU A 74 3.31 8.35 -5.60
CA LEU A 74 2.12 7.69 -6.14
C LEU A 74 1.68 8.35 -7.46
N ALA A 75 1.74 9.65 -7.56
CA ALA A 75 1.40 10.38 -8.78
C ALA A 75 2.38 10.07 -9.92
N GLU A 76 3.64 9.88 -9.61
CA GLU A 76 4.65 9.48 -10.58
C GLU A 76 4.36 8.09 -11.15
N LYS A 77 3.91 7.17 -10.32
CA LYS A 77 3.64 5.79 -10.70
C LYS A 77 2.26 5.61 -11.34
N TYR A 78 1.26 6.37 -10.88
CA TYR A 78 -0.13 6.22 -11.33
C TYR A 78 -0.66 7.52 -11.92
N PRO A 79 -0.88 7.59 -13.26
CA PRO A 79 -1.34 8.82 -13.90
C PRO A 79 -2.65 9.37 -13.36
N GLN A 80 -3.57 8.51 -12.89
CA GLN A 80 -4.83 8.96 -12.33
C GLN A 80 -4.66 9.83 -11.08
N TYR A 81 -3.59 9.64 -10.33
CA TYR A 81 -3.30 10.46 -9.16
C TYR A 81 -2.72 11.83 -9.52
N ARG A 82 -2.21 12.00 -10.74
CA ARG A 82 -1.79 13.32 -11.23
C ARG A 82 -3.00 14.19 -11.55
N ALA A 83 -4.02 13.61 -12.18
CA ALA A 83 -5.24 14.32 -12.55
C ALA A 83 -6.11 14.60 -11.34
N GLU A 84 -6.18 13.67 -10.40
CA GLU A 84 -7.05 13.75 -9.24
C GLU A 84 -6.30 13.21 -8.01
N PRO A 85 -5.51 14.06 -7.33
CA PRO A 85 -4.74 13.63 -6.16
C PRO A 85 -5.65 13.16 -5.03
N PRO A 86 -5.27 12.09 -4.32
CA PRO A 86 -6.03 11.65 -3.14
C PRO A 86 -6.01 12.73 -2.06
N ASP A 87 -7.14 12.96 -1.43
CA ASP A 87 -7.27 13.96 -0.37
C ASP A 87 -7.35 13.33 1.04
N GLY A 88 -7.48 12.01 1.09
CA GLY A 88 -7.50 11.29 2.34
C GLY A 88 -6.11 11.01 2.90
N PRO A 89 -6.05 10.30 4.04
CA PRO A 89 -4.75 9.94 4.62
C PRO A 89 -4.00 8.94 3.76
N VAL A 90 -2.68 8.91 3.92
CA VAL A 90 -1.80 7.94 3.30
C VAL A 90 -1.39 6.93 4.36
N LEU A 91 -1.50 5.66 4.02
CA LEU A 91 -1.00 4.58 4.88
C LEU A 91 0.46 4.33 4.53
N ALA A 92 1.33 4.45 5.53
CA ALA A 92 2.75 4.14 5.40
C ALA A 92 3.05 2.86 6.17
N VAL A 93 3.76 1.94 5.53
CA VAL A 93 4.18 0.70 6.18
C VAL A 93 5.70 0.64 6.16
N ASP A 94 6.31 0.71 7.34
CA ASP A 94 7.74 0.51 7.50
C ASP A 94 8.01 -0.99 7.46
N ILE A 95 8.68 -1.44 6.39
CA ILE A 95 8.83 -2.86 6.09
C ILE A 95 9.87 -3.49 7.01
N ALA A 96 9.47 -4.55 7.71
CA ALA A 96 10.35 -5.32 8.58
C ALA A 96 10.80 -6.63 7.92
N ASP A 97 9.95 -7.25 7.11
CA ASP A 97 10.21 -8.54 6.50
C ASP A 97 9.47 -8.67 5.18
N VAL A 98 10.14 -9.24 4.19
CA VAL A 98 9.54 -9.54 2.88
C VAL A 98 9.82 -11.01 2.57
N ARG A 99 8.76 -11.75 2.22
CA ARG A 99 8.88 -13.12 1.75
C ARG A 99 8.21 -13.24 0.39
N GLU A 100 8.82 -14.01 -0.47
CA GLU A 100 8.31 -14.22 -1.80
C GLU A 100 8.30 -15.70 -2.15
N TRP A 101 7.39 -16.05 -3.04
CA TRP A 101 7.28 -17.40 -3.59
C TRP A 101 6.90 -17.31 -5.05
N SER A 102 7.46 -18.21 -5.85
CA SER A 102 7.14 -18.31 -7.26
C SER A 102 7.04 -19.79 -7.63
N ALA A 103 6.04 -20.15 -8.44
CA ALA A 103 5.91 -21.51 -8.95
C ALA A 103 6.98 -21.82 -10.00
N ASP A 104 7.52 -20.78 -10.62
CA ASP A 104 8.63 -20.92 -11.59
C ASP A 104 9.95 -20.79 -10.84
N PRO A 105 10.77 -21.86 -10.79
CA PRO A 105 12.04 -21.85 -10.07
C PRO A 105 13.09 -20.93 -10.71
#